data_9b51cc860139c66b6650e387cba5ae46
#
_entry.id   9b51cc860139c66b6650e387cba5ae46
#
_cell.length_a   1.000
_cell.length_b   1.000
_cell.length_c   1.000
_cell.angle_alpha   90.00
_cell.angle_beta   90.00
_cell.angle_gamma   90.00
#
_symmetry.space_group_name_H-M   'P 1'
#
loop_
_entity.id
_entity.type
_entity.pdbx_description
1 polymer ?
#
loop_
_entity_poly.entity_id
_entity_poly.type
_entity_poly.pdbx_seq_one_letter_code
_entity_poly.pdbx_strand_id
1 'polypeptide(L)'
;MDLVQRAREQYSAGRMHDALEAAQAACDRAPKDAEAWWLLGRISRHVGLAAASDDAFRRASALTRSRPVPYRVSAGRFQQLVQEARESLPPAARRRLEKVTLRVQALPSVDDVRGGVEPDALTARSRGPHEVLTVFQVNHENRSGSETALRTLVARSLSRR
;
A
#
# COMPACT_ATOMS: atom_id res chain seq x y z
N MET A 1 -1.34 -19.05 18.68
CA MET A 1 -1.40 -17.97 17.68
C MET A 1 -1.30 -18.59 16.30
N ASP A 2 -2.23 -18.26 15.42
CA ASP A 2 -2.16 -18.80 14.07
C ASP A 2 -1.08 -18.06 13.24
N LEU A 3 -0.71 -18.65 12.10
CA LEU A 3 0.36 -18.12 11.25
C LEU A 3 0.01 -16.78 10.61
N VAL A 4 -1.26 -16.58 10.24
CA VAL A 4 -1.70 -15.31 9.66
C VAL A 4 -1.58 -14.19 10.69
N GLN A 5 -2.03 -14.43 11.92
CA GLN A 5 -1.93 -13.45 12.99
C GLN A 5 -0.46 -13.12 13.32
N ARG A 6 0.39 -14.15 13.37
CA ARG A 6 1.82 -13.98 13.58
C ARG A 6 2.46 -13.14 12.48
N ALA A 7 2.13 -13.44 11.23
CA ALA A 7 2.62 -12.67 10.10
C ALA A 7 2.19 -11.20 10.17
N ARG A 8 0.94 -10.93 10.53
CA ARG A 8 0.44 -9.57 10.70
C ARG A 8 1.20 -8.80 11.77
N GLU A 9 1.43 -9.41 12.91
CA GLU A 9 2.15 -8.78 14.02
C GLU A 9 3.60 -8.45 13.63
N GLN A 10 4.29 -9.39 12.99
CA GLN A 10 5.65 -9.18 12.52
C GLN A 10 5.71 -8.09 11.43
N TYR A 11 4.73 -8.09 10.53
CA TYR A 11 4.62 -7.10 9.47
C TYR A 11 4.45 -5.69 10.05
N SER A 12 3.50 -5.52 10.96
CA SER A 12 3.25 -4.23 11.63
C SER A 12 4.44 -3.76 12.47
N ALA A 13 5.25 -4.68 12.95
CA ALA A 13 6.47 -4.37 13.73
C ALA A 13 7.69 -4.07 12.84
N GLY A 14 7.57 -4.18 11.51
CA GLY A 14 8.68 -3.97 10.59
C GLY A 14 9.64 -5.14 10.48
N ARG A 15 9.28 -6.31 11.00
CA ARG A 15 10.07 -7.55 10.88
C ARG A 15 9.67 -8.29 9.61
N MET A 16 10.11 -7.75 8.46
CA MET A 16 9.59 -8.17 7.16
C MET A 16 9.97 -9.60 6.78
N HIS A 17 11.21 -10.04 7.05
CA HIS A 17 11.63 -11.40 6.73
C HIS A 17 10.90 -12.44 7.58
N ASP A 18 10.74 -12.19 8.87
CA ASP A 18 9.97 -13.07 9.76
C ASP A 18 8.49 -13.12 9.33
N ALA A 19 7.94 -11.97 8.96
CA ALA A 19 6.57 -11.88 8.44
C ALA A 19 6.42 -12.70 7.15
N LEU A 20 7.40 -12.62 6.25
CA LEU A 20 7.40 -13.38 4.99
C LEU A 20 7.37 -14.88 5.25
N GLU A 21 8.22 -15.39 6.14
CA GLU A 21 8.23 -16.81 6.51
C GLU A 21 6.88 -17.27 7.05
N ALA A 22 6.32 -16.50 8.00
CA ALA A 22 5.03 -16.85 8.60
C ALA A 22 3.89 -16.81 7.57
N ALA A 23 3.87 -15.82 6.68
CA ALA A 23 2.86 -15.71 5.63
C ALA A 23 2.99 -16.85 4.61
N GLN A 24 4.21 -17.20 4.21
CA GLN A 24 4.46 -18.33 3.31
C GLN A 24 3.95 -19.65 3.94
N ALA A 25 4.28 -19.89 5.20
CA ALA A 25 3.80 -21.08 5.91
C ALA A 25 2.28 -21.09 6.03
N ALA A 26 1.64 -19.93 6.22
CA ALA A 26 0.18 -19.83 6.26
C ALA A 26 -0.44 -20.25 4.92
N CYS A 27 0.12 -19.80 3.80
CA CYS A 27 -0.34 -20.18 2.45
C CYS A 27 -0.13 -21.67 2.18
N ASP A 28 0.98 -22.24 2.64
CA ASP A 28 1.27 -23.68 2.46
C ASP A 28 0.27 -24.55 3.24
N ARG A 29 -0.11 -24.12 4.44
CA ARG A 29 -1.08 -24.84 5.28
C ARG A 29 -2.53 -24.67 4.84
N ALA A 30 -2.87 -23.48 4.32
CA ALA A 30 -4.23 -23.16 3.92
C ALA A 30 -4.22 -22.49 2.53
N PRO A 31 -3.96 -23.26 1.46
CA PRO A 31 -3.83 -22.70 0.11
C PRO A 31 -5.11 -22.07 -0.45
N LYS A 32 -6.25 -22.28 0.19
CA LYS A 32 -7.53 -21.65 -0.18
C LYS A 32 -7.88 -20.43 0.67
N ASP A 33 -7.00 -20.02 1.57
CA ASP A 33 -7.19 -18.82 2.38
C ASP A 33 -6.74 -17.57 1.61
N ALA A 34 -7.71 -16.84 1.06
CA ALA A 34 -7.45 -15.63 0.30
C ALA A 34 -6.71 -14.56 1.12
N GLU A 35 -7.00 -14.48 2.42
CA GLU A 35 -6.36 -13.49 3.30
C GLU A 35 -4.88 -13.81 3.50
N ALA A 36 -4.52 -15.08 3.59
CA ALA A 36 -3.12 -15.49 3.68
C ALA A 36 -2.34 -15.09 2.42
N TRP A 37 -2.90 -15.33 1.23
CA TRP A 37 -2.28 -14.92 -0.04
C TRP A 37 -2.21 -13.41 -0.18
N TRP A 38 -3.24 -12.69 0.23
CA TRP A 38 -3.25 -11.24 0.20
C TRP A 38 -2.14 -10.66 1.09
N LEU A 39 -1.99 -11.22 2.29
CA LEU A 39 -0.95 -10.82 3.23
C LEU A 39 0.45 -11.13 2.68
N LEU A 40 0.64 -12.30 2.09
CA LEU A 40 1.91 -12.68 1.46
C LEU A 40 2.26 -11.70 0.33
N GLY A 41 1.28 -11.31 -0.47
CA GLY A 41 1.49 -10.32 -1.54
C GLY A 41 2.01 -8.99 -1.00
N ARG A 42 1.40 -8.47 0.05
CA ARG A 42 1.80 -7.20 0.66
C ARG A 42 3.21 -7.29 1.25
N ILE A 43 3.49 -8.32 2.01
CA ILE A 43 4.81 -8.50 2.65
C ILE A 43 5.92 -8.69 1.61
N SER A 44 5.67 -9.50 0.58
CA SER A 44 6.64 -9.78 -0.48
C SER A 44 7.15 -8.51 -1.16
N ARG A 45 6.28 -7.52 -1.33
CA ARG A 45 6.66 -6.26 -1.95
C ARG A 45 7.66 -5.49 -1.10
N HIS A 46 7.52 -5.52 0.24
CA HIS A 46 8.43 -4.85 1.17
C HIS A 46 9.84 -5.47 1.19
N VAL A 47 9.98 -6.72 0.80
CA VAL A 47 11.29 -7.38 0.71
C VAL A 47 11.83 -7.45 -0.73
N GLY A 48 11.23 -6.68 -1.64
CA GLY A 48 11.72 -6.55 -3.01
C GLY A 48 11.33 -7.68 -3.96
N LEU A 49 10.40 -8.55 -3.57
CA LEU A 49 9.94 -9.68 -4.38
C LEU A 49 8.68 -9.31 -5.17
N ALA A 50 8.84 -8.41 -6.14
CA ALA A 50 7.70 -7.86 -6.90
C ALA A 50 6.91 -8.92 -7.67
N ALA A 51 7.58 -9.84 -8.36
CA ALA A 51 6.92 -10.89 -9.12
C ALA A 51 6.17 -11.87 -8.21
N ALA A 52 6.78 -12.28 -7.10
CA ALA A 52 6.13 -13.15 -6.10
C ALA A 52 4.94 -12.45 -5.45
N SER A 53 5.04 -11.15 -5.19
CA SER A 53 3.96 -10.32 -4.69
C SER A 53 2.76 -10.34 -5.64
N ASP A 54 2.98 -10.06 -6.91
CA ASP A 54 1.90 -10.02 -7.91
C ASP A 54 1.25 -11.40 -8.10
N ASP A 55 2.03 -12.48 -8.05
CA ASP A 55 1.50 -13.85 -8.09
C ASP A 55 0.60 -14.15 -6.89
N ALA A 56 1.03 -13.78 -5.69
CA ALA A 56 0.24 -13.96 -4.47
C ALA A 56 -1.08 -13.17 -4.53
N PHE A 57 -1.06 -11.95 -5.03
CA PHE A 57 -2.27 -11.16 -5.22
C PHE A 57 -3.23 -11.80 -6.23
N ARG A 58 -2.71 -12.34 -7.34
CA ARG A 58 -3.55 -13.06 -8.30
C ARG A 58 -4.22 -14.29 -7.68
N ARG A 59 -3.49 -15.03 -6.84
CA ARG A 59 -4.05 -16.17 -6.11
C ARG A 59 -5.15 -15.74 -5.15
N ALA A 60 -4.95 -14.66 -4.41
CA ALA A 60 -5.98 -14.12 -3.54
C ALA A 60 -7.24 -13.71 -4.32
N SER A 61 -7.07 -13.02 -5.45
CA SER A 61 -8.17 -12.58 -6.31
C SER A 61 -8.96 -13.74 -6.91
N ALA A 62 -8.28 -14.84 -7.22
CA ALA A 62 -8.94 -16.06 -7.73
C ALA A 62 -9.82 -16.74 -6.68
N LEU A 63 -9.52 -16.52 -5.39
CA LEU A 63 -10.26 -17.15 -4.27
C LEU A 63 -11.42 -16.29 -3.76
N THR A 64 -11.40 -15.00 -4.02
CA THR A 64 -12.46 -14.09 -3.54
C THR A 64 -12.61 -12.89 -4.46
N ARG A 65 -13.87 -12.44 -4.65
CA ARG A 65 -14.18 -11.24 -5.44
C ARG A 65 -13.88 -9.93 -4.70
N SER A 66 -13.69 -9.98 -3.39
CA SER A 66 -13.44 -8.78 -2.59
C SER A 66 -12.02 -8.22 -2.76
N ARG A 67 -11.11 -8.98 -3.38
CA ARG A 67 -9.72 -8.58 -3.59
C ARG A 67 -9.46 -8.37 -5.08
N PRO A 68 -9.14 -7.15 -5.51
CA PRO A 68 -8.79 -6.89 -6.90
C PRO A 68 -7.40 -7.44 -7.23
N VAL A 69 -7.15 -7.72 -8.51
CA VAL A 69 -5.78 -7.85 -8.99
C VAL A 69 -5.19 -6.44 -9.04
N PRO A 70 -4.09 -6.16 -8.34
CA PRO A 70 -3.53 -4.81 -8.33
C PRO A 70 -3.21 -4.29 -9.72
N TYR A 71 -3.63 -3.06 -10.00
CA TYR A 71 -3.32 -2.35 -11.23
C TYR A 71 -2.02 -1.57 -11.04
N ARG A 72 -1.01 -1.88 -11.87
CA ARG A 72 0.32 -1.29 -11.75
C ARG A 72 0.57 -0.26 -12.85
N VAL A 73 1.15 0.86 -12.46
CA VAL A 73 1.57 1.92 -13.39
C VAL A 73 3.04 2.28 -13.14
N SER A 74 3.66 2.95 -14.11
CA SER A 74 5.01 3.48 -13.92
C SER A 74 5.02 4.58 -12.84
N ALA A 75 6.19 4.84 -12.25
CA ALA A 75 6.36 5.93 -11.29
C ALA A 75 5.94 7.29 -11.90
N GLY A 76 6.31 7.54 -13.15
CA GLY A 76 5.92 8.78 -13.86
C GLY A 76 4.41 8.89 -14.06
N ARG A 77 3.75 7.80 -14.45
CA ARG A 77 2.29 7.80 -14.59
C ARG A 77 1.60 8.01 -13.25
N PHE A 78 2.11 7.38 -12.19
CA PHE A 78 1.54 7.59 -10.85
C PHE A 78 1.64 9.04 -10.40
N GLN A 79 2.78 9.69 -10.64
CA GLN A 79 2.95 11.12 -10.33
C GLN A 79 1.94 11.98 -11.11
N GLN A 80 1.66 11.66 -12.38
CA GLN A 80 0.63 12.33 -13.16
C GLN A 80 -0.76 12.13 -12.54
N LEU A 81 -1.08 10.91 -12.09
CA LEU A 81 -2.35 10.61 -11.43
C LEU A 81 -2.50 11.39 -10.12
N VAL A 82 -1.43 11.54 -9.35
CA VAL A 82 -1.43 12.34 -8.13
C VAL A 82 -1.72 13.81 -8.46
N GLN A 83 -1.08 14.34 -9.49
CA GLN A 83 -1.29 15.72 -9.92
C GLN A 83 -2.73 15.94 -10.43
N GLU A 84 -3.22 15.04 -11.26
CA GLU A 84 -4.61 15.09 -11.76
C GLU A 84 -5.63 15.00 -10.60
N ALA A 85 -5.38 14.12 -9.63
CA ALA A 85 -6.22 13.98 -8.45
C ALA A 85 -6.23 15.27 -7.62
N ARG A 86 -5.06 15.88 -7.43
CA ARG A 86 -4.92 17.15 -6.72
C ARG A 86 -5.75 18.26 -7.39
N GLU A 87 -5.66 18.36 -8.70
CA GLU A 87 -6.39 19.38 -9.47
C GLU A 87 -7.92 19.17 -9.43
N SER A 88 -8.37 17.92 -9.24
CA SER A 88 -9.78 17.58 -9.18
C SER A 88 -10.41 17.77 -7.80
N LEU A 89 -9.61 18.08 -6.77
CA LEU A 89 -10.12 18.25 -5.41
C LEU A 89 -10.98 19.51 -5.27
N PRO A 90 -11.94 19.52 -4.31
CA PRO A 90 -12.67 20.73 -3.96
C PRO A 90 -11.72 21.87 -3.56
N PRO A 91 -12.09 23.14 -3.77
CA PRO A 91 -11.19 24.27 -3.51
C PRO A 91 -10.58 24.32 -2.11
N ALA A 92 -11.35 23.96 -1.08
CA ALA A 92 -10.85 23.94 0.29
C ALA A 92 -9.73 22.91 0.49
N ALA A 93 -9.88 21.71 -0.07
CA ALA A 93 -8.87 20.66 -0.01
C ALA A 93 -7.62 21.05 -0.80
N ARG A 94 -7.79 21.62 -2.01
CA ARG A 94 -6.65 22.13 -2.79
C ARG A 94 -5.86 23.17 -2.04
N ARG A 95 -6.53 24.13 -1.38
CA ARG A 95 -5.86 25.18 -0.58
C ARG A 95 -5.05 24.60 0.56
N ARG A 96 -5.57 23.55 1.23
CA ARG A 96 -4.80 22.90 2.30
C ARG A 96 -3.50 22.29 1.78
N LEU A 97 -3.51 21.75 0.56
CA LEU A 97 -2.34 21.12 -0.05
C LEU A 97 -1.32 22.12 -0.61
N GLU A 98 -1.70 23.38 -0.83
CA GLU A 98 -0.77 24.41 -1.34
C GLU A 98 0.43 24.62 -0.40
N LYS A 99 0.22 24.44 0.91
CA LYS A 99 1.23 24.63 1.94
C LYS A 99 2.00 23.36 2.28
N VAL A 100 1.70 22.27 1.58
CA VAL A 100 2.23 20.93 1.85
C VAL A 100 3.08 20.49 0.67
N THR A 101 4.28 19.97 0.94
CA THR A 101 5.07 19.32 -0.09
C THR A 101 4.54 17.90 -0.29
N LEU A 102 4.13 17.57 -1.51
CA LEU A 102 3.75 16.22 -1.87
C LEU A 102 4.98 15.44 -2.33
N ARG A 103 5.16 14.25 -1.77
CA ARG A 103 6.21 13.33 -2.17
C ARG A 103 5.60 11.97 -2.50
N VAL A 104 6.07 11.34 -3.55
CA VAL A 104 5.67 9.98 -3.93
C VAL A 104 6.80 9.02 -3.57
N GLN A 105 6.46 7.93 -2.93
CA GLN A 105 7.37 6.86 -2.54
C GLN A 105 6.68 5.53 -2.81
N ALA A 106 7.44 4.50 -3.15
CA ALA A 106 6.83 3.19 -3.46
C ALA A 106 6.10 2.60 -2.24
N LEU A 107 6.80 2.51 -1.12
CA LEU A 107 6.31 1.90 0.12
C LEU A 107 6.92 2.63 1.32
N PRO A 108 6.28 2.54 2.51
CA PRO A 108 6.97 2.91 3.74
C PRO A 108 8.25 2.09 3.90
N SER A 109 9.34 2.73 4.29
CA SER A 109 10.58 2.03 4.61
C SER A 109 10.43 1.25 5.92
N VAL A 110 11.36 0.33 6.19
CA VAL A 110 11.39 -0.37 7.49
C VAL A 110 11.53 0.64 8.64
N ASP A 111 12.34 1.67 8.45
CA ASP A 111 12.50 2.72 9.46
C ASP A 111 11.20 3.51 9.66
N ASP A 112 10.47 3.81 8.58
CA ASP A 112 9.13 4.43 8.67
C ASP A 112 8.19 3.55 9.50
N VAL A 113 8.15 2.26 9.23
CA VAL A 113 7.28 1.31 9.94
C VAL A 113 7.64 1.22 11.41
N ARG A 114 8.93 1.12 11.72
CA ARG A 114 9.41 1.10 13.12
C ARG A 114 9.13 2.42 13.84
N GLY A 115 9.05 3.51 13.09
CA GLY A 115 8.69 4.82 13.60
C GLY A 115 7.19 5.05 13.77
N GLY A 116 6.34 4.06 13.46
CA GLY A 116 4.90 4.10 13.66
C GLY A 116 4.03 4.23 12.41
N VAL A 117 4.63 4.26 11.22
CA VAL A 117 3.86 4.25 9.97
C VAL A 117 3.37 2.83 9.70
N GLU A 118 2.07 2.68 9.46
CA GLU A 118 1.53 1.39 9.04
C GLU A 118 2.15 0.95 7.71
N PRO A 119 2.59 -0.31 7.56
CA PRO A 119 3.23 -0.76 6.32
C PRO A 119 2.31 -0.69 5.10
N ASP A 120 0.99 -0.72 5.31
CA ASP A 120 -0.03 -0.60 4.27
C ASP A 120 -0.60 0.81 4.16
N ALA A 121 -0.03 1.79 4.83
CA ALA A 121 -0.52 3.16 4.79
C ALA A 121 -0.57 3.70 3.35
N LEU A 122 -1.60 4.44 3.03
CA LEU A 122 -1.71 5.13 1.74
C LEU A 122 -0.88 6.41 1.73
N THR A 123 -0.81 7.08 2.88
CA THR A 123 -0.06 8.33 3.05
C THR A 123 0.59 8.39 4.43
N ALA A 124 1.59 9.24 4.56
CA ALA A 124 2.17 9.60 5.86
C ALA A 124 2.49 11.10 5.85
N ARG A 125 2.25 11.74 6.98
CA ARG A 125 2.56 13.16 7.16
C ARG A 125 3.76 13.30 8.08
N SER A 126 4.74 14.10 7.68
CA SER A 126 5.79 14.54 8.58
C SER A 126 5.47 15.98 9.04
N ARG A 127 5.59 16.20 10.34
CA ARG A 127 5.42 17.53 10.93
C ARG A 127 6.80 18.16 11.15
N GLY A 128 6.94 19.41 10.76
CA GLY A 128 8.16 20.17 10.90
C GLY A 128 7.90 21.59 10.38
N PRO A 129 8.96 22.39 10.14
CA PRO A 129 8.80 23.74 9.57
C PRO A 129 8.08 23.69 8.22
N HIS A 130 8.21 22.57 7.50
CA HIS A 130 7.50 22.30 6.26
C HIS A 130 6.79 20.97 6.37
N GLU A 131 5.48 20.96 6.20
CA GLU A 131 4.69 19.73 6.17
C GLU A 131 4.93 18.99 4.87
N VAL A 132 5.28 17.70 4.96
CA VAL A 132 5.43 16.81 3.81
C VAL A 132 4.38 15.72 3.92
N LEU A 133 3.62 15.55 2.85
CA LEU A 133 2.70 14.43 2.69
C LEU A 133 3.33 13.44 1.71
N THR A 134 3.65 12.25 2.18
CA THR A 134 4.17 11.17 1.36
C THR A 134 3.01 10.29 0.91
N VAL A 135 2.92 10.04 -0.39
CA VAL A 135 1.89 9.19 -1.01
C VAL A 135 2.57 7.89 -1.43
N PHE A 136 2.08 6.75 -0.93
CA PHE A 136 2.69 5.45 -1.18
C PHE A 136 2.04 4.78 -2.38
N GLN A 137 2.78 4.74 -3.50
CA GLN A 137 2.28 4.24 -4.78
C GLN A 137 1.79 2.79 -4.71
N VAL A 138 2.65 1.88 -4.22
CA VAL A 138 2.34 0.44 -4.22
C VAL A 138 1.11 0.14 -3.36
N ASN A 139 0.97 0.80 -2.21
CA ASN A 139 -0.18 0.58 -1.34
C ASN A 139 -1.50 1.05 -1.98
N HIS A 140 -1.46 2.11 -2.79
CA HIS A 140 -2.61 2.53 -3.59
C HIS A 140 -2.94 1.50 -4.68
N GLU A 141 -1.92 1.03 -5.40
CA GLU A 141 -2.09 0.05 -6.47
C GLU A 141 -2.65 -1.28 -5.94
N ASN A 142 -2.18 -1.72 -4.77
CA ASN A 142 -2.62 -2.98 -4.16
C ASN A 142 -4.14 -3.01 -3.92
N ARG A 143 -4.76 -1.86 -3.75
CA ARG A 143 -6.20 -1.73 -3.43
C ARG A 143 -7.03 -1.33 -4.64
N SER A 144 -6.43 -1.23 -5.81
CA SER A 144 -7.08 -0.69 -7.01
C SER A 144 -6.94 -1.67 -8.16
N GLY A 145 -8.07 -2.04 -8.76
CA GLY A 145 -8.11 -2.98 -9.89
C GLY A 145 -8.13 -2.32 -11.26
N SER A 146 -8.09 -0.98 -11.32
CA SER A 146 -8.12 -0.21 -12.57
C SER A 146 -7.51 1.16 -12.35
N GLU A 147 -7.19 1.85 -13.45
CA GLU A 147 -6.70 3.24 -13.37
C GLU A 147 -7.73 4.17 -12.75
N THR A 148 -9.00 4.00 -13.09
CA THR A 148 -10.08 4.80 -12.51
C THR A 148 -10.18 4.61 -10.98
N ALA A 149 -10.12 3.36 -10.52
CA ALA A 149 -10.12 3.06 -9.08
C ALA A 149 -8.89 3.64 -8.38
N LEU A 150 -7.72 3.55 -9.02
CA LEU A 150 -6.47 4.10 -8.51
C LEU A 150 -6.56 5.62 -8.35
N ARG A 151 -7.02 6.33 -9.38
CA ARG A 151 -7.22 7.78 -9.34
C ARG A 151 -8.19 8.19 -8.23
N THR A 152 -9.30 7.49 -8.10
CA THR A 152 -10.30 7.75 -7.05
C THR A 152 -9.72 7.57 -5.66
N LEU A 153 -8.95 6.51 -5.45
CA LEU A 153 -8.32 6.25 -4.15
C LEU A 153 -7.27 7.30 -3.80
N VAL A 154 -6.46 7.72 -4.77
CA VAL A 154 -5.47 8.80 -4.58
C VAL A 154 -6.18 10.10 -4.19
N ALA A 155 -7.25 10.46 -4.89
CA ALA A 155 -8.01 11.68 -4.57
C ALA A 155 -8.57 11.64 -3.14
N ARG A 156 -9.08 10.50 -2.70
CA ARG A 156 -9.54 10.31 -1.31
C ARG A 156 -8.41 10.48 -0.31
N SER A 157 -7.24 9.92 -0.60
CA SER A 157 -6.07 10.02 0.26
C SER A 157 -5.61 11.46 0.44
N LEU A 158 -5.63 12.25 -0.65
CA LEU A 158 -5.24 13.66 -0.63
C LEU A 158 -6.27 14.56 0.06
N SER A 159 -7.54 14.17 0.08
CA SER A 159 -8.61 14.97 0.69
C SER A 159 -8.77 14.75 2.19
N ARG A 160 -8.14 13.75 2.77
CA ARG A 160 -8.18 13.49 4.23
C ARG A 160 -7.48 14.59 5.00
N ARG A 161 -8.07 14.97 6.14
CA ARG A 161 -7.50 15.93 7.08
C ARG A 161 -6.44 15.30 7.97
#